data_16faaec66aa14de1b187cb6ca285664f
#
_entry.id   16faaec66aa14de1b187cb6ca285664f
#
_cell.length_a   1.000
_cell.length_b   1.000
_cell.length_c   1.000
_cell.angle_alpha   90.00
_cell.angle_beta   90.00
_cell.angle_gamma   90.00
#
_symmetry.space_group_name_H-M   'P 1'
#
loop_
_entity.id
_entity.type
_entity.pdbx_description
1 polymer ?
#
loop_
_entity_poly.entity_id
_entity_poly.type
_entity_poly.pdbx_seq_one_letter_code
_entity_poly.pdbx_strand_id
1 'polypeptide(L)'
;ANSVFLHEAYFEVLGGDGVLPAGGLSVALERDFGSVDQWSAEFTSLARAMSGGSGWAILAWSSRDAKLVNHWAGDHTQLLAGASTLLALDMYEHAYHIDFGAKAAAYVDSFMAEIQWRVVASRYARAIDEASLGMEIQAPEAAAVGAIAILDVRRRAVFSLSCERVAGSEWQDPAQPTEWMRNFDKSGPVVVYCVHGHEVSRSIALALNARGIPARYLVGGIE
;
A
#
# COMPACT_ATOMS: atom_id res chain seq x y z
N ALA A 1 24.79 -4.78 5.04
CA ALA A 1 23.77 -3.75 4.85
C ALA A 1 22.35 -4.33 4.87
N ASN A 2 21.97 -5.23 3.94
CA ASN A 2 20.59 -5.74 3.86
C ASN A 2 20.12 -6.51 5.11
N SER A 3 21.02 -7.28 5.75
CA SER A 3 20.68 -7.98 7.00
C SER A 3 20.27 -6.99 8.09
N VAL A 4 21.07 -5.94 8.32
CA VAL A 4 20.75 -4.90 9.30
C VAL A 4 19.41 -4.26 8.98
N PHE A 5 19.21 -3.84 7.73
CA PHE A 5 17.98 -3.21 7.27
C PHE A 5 16.73 -4.09 7.52
N LEU A 6 16.79 -5.39 7.19
CA LEU A 6 15.64 -6.27 7.37
C LEU A 6 15.34 -6.55 8.85
N HIS A 7 16.37 -6.68 9.70
CA HIS A 7 16.17 -6.83 11.14
C HIS A 7 15.62 -5.54 11.77
N GLU A 8 16.10 -4.36 11.37
CA GLU A 8 15.52 -3.08 11.79
C GLU A 8 14.05 -2.99 11.37
N ALA A 9 13.76 -3.35 10.10
CA ALA A 9 12.39 -3.37 9.60
C ALA A 9 11.48 -4.33 10.36
N TYR A 10 12.00 -5.46 10.82
CA TYR A 10 11.31 -6.44 11.65
C TYR A 10 11.08 -5.93 13.07
N PHE A 11 12.13 -5.49 13.77
CA PHE A 11 12.02 -5.07 15.17
C PHE A 11 11.14 -3.83 15.36
N GLU A 12 11.17 -2.88 14.44
CA GLU A 12 10.34 -1.67 14.51
C GLU A 12 8.84 -1.92 14.44
N VAL A 13 8.42 -3.05 13.92
CA VAL A 13 6.99 -3.40 13.80
C VAL A 13 6.48 -4.30 14.92
N LEU A 14 7.31 -4.68 15.87
CA LEU A 14 6.90 -5.50 17.02
C LEU A 14 6.29 -4.64 18.15
N GLY A 15 5.46 -5.29 18.98
CA GLY A 15 4.89 -4.70 20.20
C GLY A 15 3.71 -3.75 19.92
N GLY A 16 3.04 -3.91 18.79
CA GLY A 16 1.77 -3.24 18.49
C GLY A 16 0.58 -4.02 19.04
N ASP A 17 -0.60 -3.61 18.61
CA ASP A 17 -1.89 -4.22 18.97
C ASP A 17 -2.51 -5.07 17.84
N GLY A 18 -1.77 -5.23 16.74
CA GLY A 18 -2.24 -5.93 15.54
C GLY A 18 -3.39 -5.24 14.80
N VAL A 19 -3.81 -4.03 15.22
CA VAL A 19 -4.95 -3.33 14.63
C VAL A 19 -4.52 -2.45 13.48
N LEU A 20 -4.93 -2.80 12.27
CA LEU A 20 -4.70 -1.98 11.07
C LEU A 20 -5.58 -0.73 11.09
N PRO A 21 -5.01 0.48 11.10
CA PRO A 21 -5.79 1.70 11.05
C PRO A 21 -6.44 1.89 9.67
N ALA A 22 -7.64 2.44 9.67
CA ALA A 22 -8.30 2.84 8.43
C ALA A 22 -7.54 4.01 7.78
N GLY A 23 -6.99 3.81 6.56
CA GLY A 23 -6.16 4.80 5.87
C GLY A 23 -5.76 4.36 4.47
N GLY A 24 -4.73 5.00 3.92
CA GLY A 24 -4.22 4.68 2.59
C GLY A 24 -3.71 3.25 2.47
N LEU A 25 -3.05 2.71 3.52
CA LEU A 25 -2.55 1.34 3.51
C LEU A 25 -3.70 0.31 3.49
N SER A 26 -4.76 0.49 4.31
CA SER A 26 -5.90 -0.46 4.29
C SER A 26 -6.59 -0.48 2.93
N VAL A 27 -6.78 0.68 2.30
CA VAL A 27 -7.30 0.77 0.92
C VAL A 27 -6.40 0.06 -0.07
N ALA A 28 -5.08 0.21 0.06
CA ALA A 28 -4.13 -0.45 -0.84
C ALA A 28 -4.13 -1.98 -0.67
N LEU A 29 -4.26 -2.48 0.56
CA LEU A 29 -4.38 -3.91 0.82
C LEU A 29 -5.68 -4.49 0.20
N GLU A 30 -6.81 -3.81 0.39
CA GLU A 30 -8.07 -4.19 -0.25
C GLU A 30 -7.98 -4.15 -1.78
N ARG A 31 -7.36 -3.11 -2.33
CA ARG A 31 -7.16 -2.92 -3.77
C ARG A 31 -6.33 -4.03 -4.40
N ASP A 32 -5.22 -4.39 -3.78
CA ASP A 32 -4.19 -5.22 -4.41
C ASP A 32 -4.37 -6.71 -4.11
N PHE A 33 -5.07 -7.05 -3.02
CA PHE A 33 -5.31 -8.43 -2.58
C PHE A 33 -6.81 -8.81 -2.51
N GLY A 34 -7.72 -7.85 -2.75
CA GLY A 34 -9.17 -8.08 -2.67
C GLY A 34 -9.76 -7.79 -1.29
N SER A 35 -9.06 -8.12 -0.22
CA SER A 35 -9.40 -7.73 1.16
C SER A 35 -8.16 -7.81 2.07
N VAL A 36 -8.25 -7.18 3.24
CA VAL A 36 -7.20 -7.31 4.29
C VAL A 36 -7.08 -8.76 4.75
N ASP A 37 -8.18 -9.49 4.86
CA ASP A 37 -8.18 -10.90 5.27
C ASP A 37 -7.49 -11.79 4.22
N GLN A 38 -7.73 -11.54 2.93
CA GLN A 38 -7.06 -12.26 1.84
C GLN A 38 -5.55 -11.98 1.83
N TRP A 39 -5.15 -10.71 2.01
CA TRP A 39 -3.75 -10.38 2.19
C TRP A 39 -3.13 -11.11 3.37
N SER A 40 -3.79 -11.10 4.54
CA SER A 40 -3.31 -11.76 5.75
C SER A 40 -3.15 -13.27 5.55
N ALA A 41 -4.12 -13.92 4.91
CA ALA A 41 -4.07 -15.34 4.58
C ALA A 41 -2.91 -15.67 3.63
N GLU A 42 -2.68 -14.85 2.60
CA GLU A 42 -1.56 -15.01 1.66
C GLU A 42 -0.21 -14.82 2.37
N PHE A 43 -0.06 -13.72 3.12
CA PHE A 43 1.19 -13.41 3.83
C PHE A 43 1.56 -14.49 4.87
N THR A 44 0.58 -14.92 5.67
CA THR A 44 0.80 -15.99 6.67
C THR A 44 1.09 -17.35 6.02
N SER A 45 0.44 -17.67 4.91
CA SER A 45 0.74 -18.89 4.13
C SER A 45 2.16 -18.87 3.57
N LEU A 46 2.59 -17.72 3.04
CA LEU A 46 3.95 -17.51 2.55
C LEU A 46 4.97 -17.73 3.68
N ALA A 47 4.76 -17.10 4.84
CA ALA A 47 5.64 -17.24 6.00
C ALA A 47 5.70 -18.70 6.49
N ARG A 48 4.55 -19.37 6.64
CA ARG A 48 4.49 -20.76 7.09
C ARG A 48 5.14 -21.75 6.13
N ALA A 49 5.11 -21.47 4.83
CA ALA A 49 5.80 -22.28 3.82
C ALA A 49 7.32 -22.28 4.01
N MET A 50 7.88 -21.31 4.73
CA MET A 50 9.30 -21.21 5.07
C MET A 50 9.67 -21.88 6.40
N SER A 51 8.73 -22.54 7.08
CA SER A 51 8.97 -23.22 8.37
C SER A 51 10.04 -24.30 8.24
N GLY A 52 11.00 -24.30 9.17
CA GLY A 52 12.16 -25.23 9.15
C GLY A 52 13.23 -24.86 8.13
N GLY A 53 13.12 -23.69 7.48
CA GLY A 53 14.11 -23.12 6.59
C GLY A 53 14.64 -21.78 7.13
N SER A 54 15.05 -20.92 6.21
CA SER A 54 15.57 -19.58 6.50
C SER A 54 14.98 -18.58 5.52
N GLY A 55 14.83 -17.34 5.92
CA GLY A 55 14.44 -16.26 5.03
C GLY A 55 13.46 -15.27 5.63
N TRP A 56 12.81 -14.53 4.76
CA TRP A 56 11.93 -13.41 5.10
C TRP A 56 10.63 -13.49 4.32
N ALA A 57 9.51 -13.32 5.00
CA ALA A 57 8.26 -12.98 4.35
C ALA A 57 8.11 -11.45 4.36
N ILE A 58 7.85 -10.85 3.21
CA ILE A 58 7.92 -9.40 3.03
C ILE A 58 6.66 -8.90 2.33
N LEU A 59 6.04 -7.85 2.89
CA LEU A 59 5.12 -6.98 2.18
C LEU A 59 5.91 -5.77 1.66
N ALA A 60 5.86 -5.52 0.37
CA ALA A 60 6.56 -4.41 -0.27
C ALA A 60 5.64 -3.60 -1.20
N TRP A 61 5.97 -2.33 -1.38
CA TRP A 61 5.43 -1.49 -2.43
C TRP A 61 6.31 -1.58 -3.68
N SER A 62 5.76 -2.08 -4.79
CA SER A 62 6.39 -2.05 -6.11
C SER A 62 6.08 -0.72 -6.80
N SER A 63 7.07 0.17 -6.90
CA SER A 63 6.89 1.45 -7.60
C SER A 63 6.68 1.25 -9.10
N ARG A 64 7.25 0.19 -9.68
CA ARG A 64 7.08 -0.17 -11.09
C ARG A 64 5.65 -0.53 -11.43
N ASP A 65 5.01 -1.34 -10.57
CA ASP A 65 3.68 -1.89 -10.82
C ASP A 65 2.57 -1.05 -10.14
N ALA A 66 2.98 -0.03 -9.36
CA ALA A 66 2.13 0.83 -8.53
C ALA A 66 1.16 0.02 -7.64
N LYS A 67 1.68 -1.05 -6.99
CA LYS A 67 0.89 -1.94 -6.14
C LYS A 67 1.70 -2.54 -5.00
N LEU A 68 0.99 -3.05 -4.01
CA LEU A 68 1.53 -3.89 -2.95
C LEU A 68 1.76 -5.32 -3.46
N VAL A 69 2.84 -5.94 -3.00
CA VAL A 69 3.16 -7.33 -3.32
C VAL A 69 3.68 -8.03 -2.08
N ASN A 70 3.27 -9.28 -1.87
CA ASN A 70 3.96 -10.20 -0.97
C ASN A 70 5.07 -10.90 -1.73
N HIS A 71 6.24 -11.03 -1.12
CA HIS A 71 7.30 -11.88 -1.65
C HIS A 71 8.10 -12.52 -0.53
N TRP A 72 8.79 -13.61 -0.83
CA TRP A 72 9.75 -14.22 0.06
C TRP A 72 11.18 -13.92 -0.40
N ALA A 73 12.09 -13.87 0.55
CA ALA A 73 13.52 -13.79 0.30
C ALA A 73 14.21 -14.93 1.07
N GLY A 74 14.87 -15.83 0.38
CA GLY A 74 15.56 -16.97 1.00
C GLY A 74 16.81 -16.56 1.79
N ASP A 75 17.32 -15.36 1.50
CA ASP A 75 18.39 -14.71 2.26
C ASP A 75 18.24 -13.17 2.23
N HIS A 76 19.14 -12.47 2.91
CA HIS A 76 19.10 -11.00 3.02
C HIS A 76 19.37 -10.26 1.70
N THR A 77 19.77 -10.94 0.63
CA THR A 77 20.15 -10.30 -0.64
C THR A 77 19.04 -10.37 -1.70
N GLN A 78 17.99 -11.14 -1.46
CA GLN A 78 16.94 -11.43 -2.43
C GLN A 78 15.73 -10.48 -2.30
N LEU A 79 15.97 -9.19 -2.08
CA LEU A 79 14.92 -8.19 -2.08
C LEU A 79 14.43 -7.90 -3.50
N LEU A 80 13.14 -7.60 -3.63
CA LEU A 80 12.55 -7.22 -4.90
C LEU A 80 13.12 -5.87 -5.36
N ALA A 81 13.75 -5.86 -6.54
CA ALA A 81 14.37 -4.66 -7.09
C ALA A 81 13.34 -3.56 -7.35
N GLY A 82 13.65 -2.33 -6.93
CA GLY A 82 12.78 -1.18 -7.11
C GLY A 82 11.53 -1.20 -6.23
N ALA A 83 11.48 -2.06 -5.20
CA ALA A 83 10.39 -2.07 -4.23
C ALA A 83 10.85 -1.53 -2.87
N SER A 84 9.91 -0.93 -2.14
CA SER A 84 10.10 -0.46 -0.77
C SER A 84 9.55 -1.49 0.21
N THR A 85 10.37 -2.02 1.11
CA THR A 85 9.95 -2.93 2.18
C THR A 85 9.07 -2.19 3.19
N LEU A 86 7.87 -2.69 3.42
CA LEU A 86 6.91 -2.11 4.37
C LEU A 86 6.82 -2.92 5.65
N LEU A 87 6.73 -4.24 5.52
CA LEU A 87 6.68 -5.22 6.59
C LEU A 87 7.64 -6.36 6.27
N ALA A 88 8.44 -6.76 7.23
CA ALA A 88 9.31 -7.92 7.13
C ALA A 88 9.09 -8.84 8.33
N LEU A 89 8.87 -10.13 8.07
CA LEU A 89 8.78 -11.18 9.08
C LEU A 89 10.00 -12.08 8.94
N ASP A 90 10.77 -12.18 10.02
CA ASP A 90 11.96 -13.02 10.10
C ASP A 90 11.57 -14.49 10.31
N MET A 91 11.88 -15.35 9.34
CA MET A 91 11.61 -16.79 9.39
C MET A 91 12.87 -17.64 9.63
N TYR A 92 13.99 -17.01 10.02
CA TYR A 92 15.13 -17.74 10.53
C TYR A 92 14.84 -18.33 11.92
N GLU A 93 15.35 -19.51 12.21
CA GLU A 93 15.09 -20.19 13.50
C GLU A 93 15.50 -19.34 14.71
N HIS A 94 16.52 -18.50 14.61
CA HIS A 94 16.93 -17.63 15.71
C HIS A 94 15.84 -16.63 16.13
N ALA A 95 14.89 -16.30 15.26
CA ALA A 95 13.81 -15.37 15.56
C ALA A 95 12.73 -15.98 16.46
N TYR A 96 12.56 -17.32 16.46
CA TYR A 96 11.45 -17.95 17.14
C TYR A 96 11.77 -19.21 17.95
N HIS A 97 12.94 -19.82 17.75
CA HIS A 97 13.22 -21.14 18.32
C HIS A 97 13.26 -21.14 19.86
N ILE A 98 13.72 -20.06 20.49
CA ILE A 98 13.79 -19.94 21.96
C ILE A 98 12.39 -20.00 22.58
N ASP A 99 11.42 -19.31 22.02
CA ASP A 99 10.08 -19.16 22.61
C ASP A 99 9.08 -20.17 22.05
N PHE A 100 9.18 -20.54 20.79
CA PHE A 100 8.22 -21.39 20.08
C PHE A 100 8.77 -22.78 19.70
N GLY A 101 10.06 -23.02 19.84
CA GLY A 101 10.71 -24.26 19.38
C GLY A 101 10.44 -24.50 17.88
N ALA A 102 9.98 -25.68 17.52
CA ALA A 102 9.63 -26.04 16.14
C ALA A 102 8.24 -25.51 15.68
N LYS A 103 7.52 -24.76 16.51
CA LYS A 103 6.15 -24.30 16.23
C LYS A 103 6.14 -22.96 15.47
N ALA A 104 6.80 -22.92 14.31
CA ALA A 104 6.89 -21.72 13.50
C ALA A 104 5.51 -21.12 13.14
N ALA A 105 4.46 -21.94 12.99
CA ALA A 105 3.12 -21.42 12.74
C ALA A 105 2.58 -20.58 13.91
N ALA A 106 2.83 -20.99 15.16
CA ALA A 106 2.42 -20.22 16.33
C ALA A 106 3.19 -18.90 16.45
N TYR A 107 4.46 -18.88 16.05
CA TYR A 107 5.25 -17.66 15.94
C TYR A 107 4.66 -16.68 14.91
N VAL A 108 4.30 -17.17 13.72
CA VAL A 108 3.65 -16.34 12.69
C VAL A 108 2.36 -15.74 13.21
N ASP A 109 1.53 -16.53 13.92
CA ASP A 109 0.28 -16.03 14.51
C ASP A 109 0.53 -14.95 15.57
N SER A 110 1.53 -15.15 16.43
CA SER A 110 1.94 -14.15 17.43
C SER A 110 2.44 -12.86 16.78
N PHE A 111 3.29 -12.96 15.75
CA PHE A 111 3.77 -11.82 15.00
C PHE A 111 2.61 -11.01 14.41
N MET A 112 1.64 -11.66 13.75
CA MET A 112 0.50 -10.99 13.14
C MET A 112 -0.37 -10.25 14.14
N ALA A 113 -0.49 -10.78 15.38
CA ALA A 113 -1.25 -10.16 16.45
C ALA A 113 -0.55 -8.95 17.11
N GLU A 114 0.75 -8.79 16.90
CA GLU A 114 1.57 -7.76 17.55
C GLU A 114 2.15 -6.73 16.56
N ILE A 115 1.67 -6.72 15.30
CA ILE A 115 2.16 -5.76 14.31
C ILE A 115 1.84 -4.33 14.74
N GLN A 116 2.87 -3.49 14.80
CA GLN A 116 2.76 -2.04 14.95
C GLN A 116 2.38 -1.41 13.59
N TRP A 117 1.09 -1.53 13.23
CA TRP A 117 0.59 -1.11 11.92
C TRP A 117 0.83 0.35 11.57
N ARG A 118 0.96 1.23 12.56
CA ARG A 118 1.28 2.66 12.31
C ARG A 118 2.65 2.82 11.67
N VAL A 119 3.62 1.98 12.02
CA VAL A 119 4.95 1.97 11.39
C VAL A 119 4.85 1.53 9.94
N VAL A 120 4.12 0.45 9.67
CA VAL A 120 3.90 -0.05 8.30
C VAL A 120 3.18 1.00 7.43
N ALA A 121 2.13 1.65 7.98
CA ALA A 121 1.41 2.72 7.29
C ALA A 121 2.30 3.94 7.00
N SER A 122 3.18 4.32 7.93
CA SER A 122 4.15 5.41 7.72
C SER A 122 5.15 5.09 6.62
N ARG A 123 5.65 3.85 6.55
CA ARG A 123 6.53 3.40 5.48
C ARG A 123 5.82 3.42 4.12
N TYR A 124 4.56 2.99 4.09
CA TYR A 124 3.73 3.07 2.90
C TYR A 124 3.53 4.51 2.44
N ALA A 125 3.15 5.43 3.34
CA ALA A 125 2.97 6.84 3.02
C ALA A 125 4.24 7.43 2.40
N ARG A 126 5.41 7.19 3.01
CA ARG A 126 6.69 7.64 2.47
C ARG A 126 6.99 7.08 1.08
N ALA A 127 6.75 5.79 0.86
CA ALA A 127 6.98 5.16 -0.45
C ALA A 127 6.07 5.76 -1.52
N ILE A 128 4.80 6.07 -1.20
CA ILE A 128 3.88 6.75 -2.10
C ILE A 128 4.29 8.20 -2.35
N ASP A 129 4.72 8.93 -1.32
CA ASP A 129 5.20 10.31 -1.46
C ASP A 129 6.40 10.37 -2.43
N GLU A 130 7.39 9.52 -2.24
CA GLU A 130 8.57 9.42 -3.10
C GLU A 130 8.21 9.05 -4.54
N ALA A 131 7.31 8.06 -4.72
CA ALA A 131 6.91 7.58 -6.04
C ALA A 131 6.06 8.60 -6.82
N SER A 132 5.33 9.48 -6.13
CA SER A 132 4.42 10.48 -6.74
C SER A 132 5.02 11.86 -6.94
N LEU A 133 6.32 12.03 -6.71
CA LEU A 133 7.01 13.31 -6.96
C LEU A 133 6.85 13.76 -8.41
N GLY A 134 6.48 15.04 -8.57
CA GLY A 134 6.23 15.64 -9.89
C GLY A 134 4.85 15.34 -10.50
N MET A 135 3.97 14.66 -9.74
CA MET A 135 2.59 14.38 -10.16
C MET A 135 1.57 15.34 -9.51
N GLU A 136 2.04 16.34 -8.80
CA GLU A 136 1.22 17.35 -8.13
C GLU A 136 0.52 18.25 -9.15
N ILE A 137 -0.73 18.64 -8.86
CA ILE A 137 -1.44 19.70 -9.56
C ILE A 137 -2.11 20.63 -8.55
N GLN A 138 -2.00 21.94 -8.75
CA GLN A 138 -2.67 22.94 -7.94
C GLN A 138 -4.08 23.21 -8.48
N ALA A 139 -5.01 23.65 -7.61
CA ALA A 139 -6.40 23.87 -8.01
C ALA A 139 -6.58 24.82 -9.22
N PRO A 140 -5.87 25.96 -9.33
CA PRO A 140 -5.97 26.82 -10.52
C PRO A 140 -5.48 26.13 -11.80
N GLU A 141 -4.40 25.35 -11.71
CA GLU A 141 -3.86 24.58 -12.84
C GLU A 141 -4.81 23.44 -13.23
N ALA A 142 -5.40 22.76 -12.25
CA ALA A 142 -6.38 21.70 -12.49
C ALA A 142 -7.61 22.20 -13.25
N ALA A 143 -8.07 23.42 -12.95
CA ALA A 143 -9.16 24.05 -13.68
C ALA A 143 -8.79 24.40 -15.14
N ALA A 144 -7.51 24.66 -15.42
CA ALA A 144 -7.03 25.08 -16.73
C ALA A 144 -6.55 23.91 -17.62
N VAL A 145 -6.23 22.76 -17.07
CA VAL A 145 -5.58 21.66 -17.78
C VAL A 145 -6.48 20.95 -18.81
N GLY A 146 -7.78 21.20 -18.79
CA GLY A 146 -8.73 20.51 -19.67
C GLY A 146 -8.80 18.99 -19.39
N ALA A 147 -8.81 18.62 -18.12
CA ALA A 147 -8.89 17.23 -17.71
C ALA A 147 -10.12 16.55 -18.32
N ILE A 148 -9.93 15.34 -18.86
CA ILE A 148 -11.06 14.51 -19.36
C ILE A 148 -11.91 13.96 -18.22
N ALA A 149 -11.32 13.84 -17.03
CA ALA A 149 -12.04 13.41 -15.84
C ALA A 149 -11.40 14.01 -14.57
N ILE A 150 -12.25 14.33 -13.62
CA ILE A 150 -11.87 14.65 -12.24
C ILE A 150 -12.43 13.53 -11.36
N LEU A 151 -11.54 12.78 -10.71
CA LEU A 151 -11.92 11.61 -9.93
C LEU A 151 -11.87 11.89 -8.43
N ASP A 152 -12.99 11.73 -7.76
CA ASP A 152 -13.10 11.67 -6.32
C ASP A 152 -12.79 10.24 -5.86
N VAL A 153 -11.66 10.04 -5.23
CA VAL A 153 -11.25 8.72 -4.72
C VAL A 153 -11.23 8.68 -3.20
N ARG A 154 -12.07 9.48 -2.54
CA ARG A 154 -12.26 9.36 -1.10
C ARG A 154 -12.79 7.96 -0.76
N ARG A 155 -12.33 7.41 0.36
CA ARG A 155 -12.86 6.14 0.87
C ARG A 155 -14.38 6.20 0.96
N ARG A 156 -15.07 5.11 0.61
CA ARG A 156 -16.55 5.05 0.58
C ARG A 156 -17.21 5.63 1.83
N ALA A 157 -16.71 5.28 3.02
CA ALA A 157 -17.26 5.78 4.29
C ALA A 157 -17.15 7.32 4.43
N VAL A 158 -16.05 7.92 3.95
CA VAL A 158 -15.83 9.37 3.98
C VAL A 158 -16.67 10.05 2.91
N PHE A 159 -16.70 9.52 1.70
CA PHE A 159 -17.49 10.05 0.59
C PHE A 159 -18.99 10.10 0.93
N SER A 160 -19.53 9.05 1.56
CA SER A 160 -20.94 8.94 1.90
C SER A 160 -21.42 9.94 2.96
N LEU A 161 -20.48 10.47 3.76
CA LEU A 161 -20.78 11.44 4.81
C LEU A 161 -20.60 12.90 4.37
N SER A 162 -20.02 13.16 3.19
CA SER A 162 -19.72 14.49 2.70
C SER A 162 -20.69 14.93 1.62
N CYS A 163 -21.21 16.15 1.73
CA CYS A 163 -22.00 16.79 0.69
C CYS A 163 -21.15 17.59 -0.31
N GLU A 164 -19.90 17.89 0.04
CA GLU A 164 -18.98 18.69 -0.79
C GLU A 164 -18.30 17.84 -1.85
N ARG A 165 -18.19 18.40 -3.05
CA ARG A 165 -17.53 17.77 -4.21
C ARG A 165 -16.91 18.82 -5.11
N VAL A 166 -15.82 18.44 -5.78
CA VAL A 166 -15.31 19.27 -6.88
C VAL A 166 -16.30 19.20 -8.04
N ALA A 167 -16.65 20.33 -8.61
CA ALA A 167 -17.62 20.40 -9.72
C ALA A 167 -17.17 19.52 -10.89
N GLY A 168 -18.10 18.70 -11.40
CA GLY A 168 -17.82 17.77 -12.50
C GLY A 168 -17.03 16.53 -12.12
N SER A 169 -16.76 16.30 -10.82
CA SER A 169 -16.08 15.08 -10.40
C SER A 169 -17.01 13.87 -10.33
N GLU A 170 -16.44 12.71 -10.60
CA GLU A 170 -17.09 11.40 -10.44
C GLU A 170 -16.40 10.66 -9.27
N TRP A 171 -17.20 10.05 -8.40
CA TRP A 171 -16.65 9.20 -7.36
C TRP A 171 -16.31 7.81 -7.92
N GLN A 172 -15.08 7.38 -7.62
CA GLN A 172 -14.59 6.05 -7.96
C GLN A 172 -14.03 5.37 -6.71
N ASP A 173 -14.38 4.12 -6.48
CA ASP A 173 -13.94 3.39 -5.31
C ASP A 173 -12.42 3.11 -5.38
N PRO A 174 -11.61 3.69 -4.48
CA PRO A 174 -10.17 3.46 -4.50
C PRO A 174 -9.74 2.04 -4.12
N ALA A 175 -10.63 1.27 -3.49
CA ALA A 175 -10.40 -0.13 -3.16
C ALA A 175 -10.71 -1.07 -4.34
N GLN A 176 -11.46 -0.60 -5.37
CA GLN A 176 -11.88 -1.41 -6.52
C GLN A 176 -11.47 -0.81 -7.87
N PRO A 177 -10.22 -0.34 -8.04
CA PRO A 177 -9.83 0.40 -9.26
C PRO A 177 -9.82 -0.49 -10.50
N THR A 178 -9.62 -1.79 -10.36
CA THR A 178 -9.61 -2.73 -11.49
C THR A 178 -10.93 -2.74 -12.24
N GLU A 179 -12.06 -2.53 -11.57
CA GLU A 179 -13.39 -2.53 -12.16
C GLU A 179 -13.58 -1.32 -13.07
N TRP A 180 -13.34 -0.10 -12.56
CA TRP A 180 -13.60 1.12 -13.32
C TRP A 180 -12.43 1.54 -14.23
N MET A 181 -11.16 1.23 -13.88
CA MET A 181 -10.01 1.52 -14.74
C MET A 181 -9.98 0.67 -16.03
N ARG A 182 -10.64 -0.48 -16.07
CA ARG A 182 -10.65 -1.38 -17.24
C ARG A 182 -11.18 -0.70 -18.49
N ASN A 183 -12.24 0.10 -18.33
CA ASN A 183 -12.96 0.77 -19.41
C ASN A 183 -12.70 2.29 -19.43
N PHE A 184 -11.71 2.77 -18.68
CA PHE A 184 -11.44 4.19 -18.59
C PHE A 184 -10.79 4.71 -19.88
N ASP A 185 -11.28 5.84 -20.39
CA ASP A 185 -10.68 6.50 -21.55
C ASP A 185 -9.26 6.98 -21.24
N LYS A 186 -8.33 6.69 -22.14
CA LYS A 186 -6.91 7.04 -22.02
C LYS A 186 -6.50 8.28 -22.79
N SER A 187 -7.46 8.97 -23.42
CA SER A 187 -7.18 10.02 -24.42
C SER A 187 -6.73 11.35 -23.85
N GLY A 188 -6.73 11.57 -22.54
CA GLY A 188 -6.36 12.85 -21.95
C GLY A 188 -6.02 12.81 -20.47
N PRO A 189 -5.63 13.95 -19.89
CA PRO A 189 -5.20 14.03 -18.51
C PRO A 189 -6.36 13.81 -17.52
N VAL A 190 -6.04 13.16 -16.40
CA VAL A 190 -6.95 12.89 -15.30
C VAL A 190 -6.47 13.61 -14.04
N VAL A 191 -7.37 14.26 -13.32
CA VAL A 191 -7.09 14.82 -12.01
C VAL A 191 -7.75 13.95 -10.95
N VAL A 192 -6.97 13.51 -9.96
CA VAL A 192 -7.43 12.65 -8.87
C VAL A 192 -7.37 13.40 -7.56
N TYR A 193 -8.40 13.36 -6.75
CA TYR A 193 -8.38 13.94 -5.42
C TYR A 193 -8.97 13.02 -4.35
N CYS A 194 -8.51 13.20 -3.11
CA CYS A 194 -9.11 12.63 -1.91
C CYS A 194 -9.39 13.75 -0.90
N VAL A 195 -9.39 13.49 0.40
CA VAL A 195 -9.65 14.54 1.42
C VAL A 195 -8.51 15.56 1.45
N HIS A 196 -7.27 15.09 1.65
CA HIS A 196 -6.08 15.95 1.87
C HIS A 196 -5.03 15.86 0.75
N GLY A 197 -5.27 15.11 -0.34
CA GLY A 197 -4.26 14.91 -1.38
C GLY A 197 -3.09 13.98 -0.98
N HIS A 198 -3.33 13.08 -0.03
CA HIS A 198 -2.34 12.14 0.50
C HIS A 198 -2.37 10.77 -0.21
N GLU A 199 -2.01 9.68 0.49
CA GLU A 199 -1.69 8.35 -0.06
C GLU A 199 -2.81 7.78 -0.95
N VAL A 200 -4.08 8.06 -0.65
CA VAL A 200 -5.21 7.49 -1.42
C VAL A 200 -5.22 8.05 -2.85
N SER A 201 -5.25 9.37 -3.03
CA SER A 201 -5.26 9.99 -4.37
C SER A 201 -3.94 9.77 -5.11
N ARG A 202 -2.82 9.86 -4.42
CA ARG A 202 -1.49 9.63 -4.99
C ARG A 202 -1.32 8.20 -5.50
N SER A 203 -1.71 7.19 -4.72
CA SER A 203 -1.61 5.79 -5.13
C SER A 203 -2.51 5.46 -6.32
N ILE A 204 -3.69 6.08 -6.42
CA ILE A 204 -4.57 5.94 -7.59
C ILE A 204 -3.97 6.64 -8.82
N ALA A 205 -3.41 7.84 -8.66
CA ALA A 205 -2.72 8.51 -9.77
C ALA A 205 -1.54 7.69 -10.29
N LEU A 206 -0.73 7.09 -9.39
CA LEU A 206 0.33 6.15 -9.75
C LEU A 206 -0.21 4.94 -10.51
N ALA A 207 -1.31 4.33 -10.03
CA ALA A 207 -1.92 3.18 -10.68
C ALA A 207 -2.49 3.48 -12.07
N LEU A 208 -3.02 4.69 -12.29
CA LEU A 208 -3.45 5.18 -13.60
C LEU A 208 -2.25 5.35 -14.54
N ASN A 209 -1.18 6.01 -14.07
CA ASN A 209 0.03 6.21 -14.88
C ASN A 209 0.71 4.87 -15.24
N ALA A 210 0.73 3.90 -14.35
CA ALA A 210 1.24 2.56 -14.63
C ALA A 210 0.45 1.84 -15.75
N ARG A 211 -0.78 2.28 -16.01
CA ARG A 211 -1.63 1.80 -17.12
C ARG A 211 -1.57 2.69 -18.38
N GLY A 212 -0.73 3.72 -18.37
CA GLY A 212 -0.58 4.65 -19.48
C GLY A 212 -1.67 5.73 -19.55
N ILE A 213 -2.41 5.95 -18.45
CA ILE A 213 -3.40 7.01 -18.30
C ILE A 213 -2.73 8.18 -17.59
N PRO A 214 -2.50 9.35 -18.23
CA PRO A 214 -1.81 10.47 -17.62
C PRO A 214 -2.65 11.05 -16.48
N ALA A 215 -2.21 10.84 -15.24
CA ALA A 215 -2.93 11.26 -14.05
C ALA A 215 -2.03 12.08 -13.12
N ARG A 216 -2.63 13.11 -12.50
CA ARG A 216 -2.01 13.94 -11.46
C ARG A 216 -2.95 14.01 -10.25
N TYR A 217 -2.40 14.22 -9.06
CA TYR A 217 -3.21 14.36 -7.87
C TYR A 217 -3.31 15.81 -7.41
N LEU A 218 -4.49 16.20 -6.92
CA LEU A 218 -4.76 17.54 -6.42
C LEU A 218 -4.10 17.74 -5.05
N VAL A 219 -3.24 18.74 -4.94
CA VAL A 219 -2.62 19.14 -3.67
C VAL A 219 -3.68 19.67 -2.72
N GLY A 220 -3.62 19.23 -1.46
CA GLY A 220 -4.63 19.58 -0.46
C GLY A 220 -5.94 18.80 -0.57
N GLY A 221 -6.19 18.13 -1.70
CA GLY A 221 -7.44 17.39 -1.90
C GLY A 221 -8.65 18.29 -2.04
N ILE A 222 -9.75 17.99 -1.32
CA ILE A 222 -10.97 18.81 -1.31
C ILE A 222 -10.96 19.84 -0.19
N GLU A 223 -10.09 19.72 0.82
CA GLU A 223 -9.87 20.67 1.89
C GLU A 223 -8.79 21.69 1.51
#